data_d5a24d2fee33bdc87c908184729d097e
#
_entry.id   d5a24d2fee33bdc87c908184729d097e
#
_cell.length_a   1.000
_cell.length_b   1.000
_cell.length_c   1.000
_cell.angle_alpha   90.00
_cell.angle_beta   90.00
_cell.angle_gamma   90.00
#
_symmetry.space_group_name_H-M   'P 1'
#
loop_
_entity.id
_entity.type
_entity.pdbx_description
1 polymer ?
#
loop_
_entity_poly.entity_id
_entity_poly.type
_entity_poly.pdbx_seq_one_letter_code
_entity_poly.pdbx_strand_id
1 'polypeptide(L)'
;DDVIQAKQTSLLPWVIGLLVGAHVLKNVFASLRIRLNNQLEQTVVHDLRRHIFSALQRLSITYFENRSTGEIMSRVTNDTEHVERIFIDGLEGMLTASLTLIGITGLLFMLNWKLAALSLLPIPLLALSASWFTSKVHGYYRETRQSAAELNGYLQDALSGIRETMGFGRQGHEQARFDRLSQAYSEKNLKAMVLWSMYSPGMILVAAIGTVLILWYGAGEVMEGRLTLGELVLFLSYLAMFYVPINQIHSVNHMLQHALAA
;
A
#
# COMPACT_ATOMS: atom_id res chain seq x y z
N ASP A 1 11.05 -32.11 11.09
CA ASP A 1 12.06 -33.16 11.11
C ASP A 1 11.63 -34.31 12.05
N ASP A 2 11.32 -34.06 13.34
CA ASP A 2 11.02 -35.09 14.34
C ASP A 2 9.78 -35.94 14.03
N VAL A 3 8.79 -35.44 13.32
CA VAL A 3 7.57 -36.18 12.96
C VAL A 3 7.74 -36.92 11.65
N ILE A 4 8.23 -36.26 10.60
CA ILE A 4 8.29 -36.83 9.23
C ILE A 4 9.52 -37.69 9.04
N GLN A 5 10.73 -37.19 9.38
CA GLN A 5 11.98 -37.91 9.20
C GLN A 5 12.10 -39.07 10.23
N ALA A 6 11.69 -38.85 11.46
CA ALA A 6 11.68 -39.87 12.50
C ALA A 6 10.47 -40.84 12.39
N LYS A 7 9.58 -40.67 11.40
CA LYS A 7 8.36 -41.49 11.17
C LYS A 7 7.48 -41.66 12.42
N GLN A 8 7.44 -40.66 13.30
CA GLN A 8 6.61 -40.71 14.51
C GLN A 8 5.17 -40.28 14.20
N THR A 9 4.41 -41.20 13.59
CA THR A 9 3.01 -40.93 13.19
C THR A 9 2.07 -40.61 14.35
N SER A 10 2.40 -41.02 15.58
CA SER A 10 1.62 -40.71 16.79
C SER A 10 1.59 -39.22 17.15
N LEU A 11 2.61 -38.44 16.78
CA LEU A 11 2.68 -36.99 17.02
C LEU A 11 1.93 -36.17 15.96
N LEU A 12 1.66 -36.75 14.80
CA LEU A 12 1.05 -36.07 13.66
C LEU A 12 -0.32 -35.42 14.01
N PRO A 13 -1.27 -36.10 14.70
CA PRO A 13 -2.55 -35.50 15.07
C PRO A 13 -2.37 -34.30 16.01
N TRP A 14 -1.42 -34.37 16.94
CA TRP A 14 -1.12 -33.29 17.87
C TRP A 14 -0.55 -32.06 17.17
N VAL A 15 0.37 -32.26 16.21
CA VAL A 15 0.94 -31.16 15.42
C VAL A 15 -0.13 -30.50 14.55
N ILE A 16 -1.00 -31.32 13.91
CA ILE A 16 -2.12 -30.81 13.13
C ILE A 16 -3.09 -30.03 14.02
N GLY A 17 -3.45 -30.56 15.18
CA GLY A 17 -4.32 -29.90 16.15
C GLY A 17 -3.76 -28.56 16.61
N LEU A 18 -2.46 -28.49 16.90
CA LEU A 18 -1.76 -27.26 17.28
C LEU A 18 -1.74 -26.24 16.14
N LEU A 19 -1.50 -26.67 14.91
CA LEU A 19 -1.54 -25.80 13.73
C LEU A 19 -2.94 -25.22 13.50
N VAL A 20 -3.98 -26.05 13.58
CA VAL A 20 -5.37 -25.60 13.46
C VAL A 20 -5.70 -24.63 14.58
N GLY A 21 -5.33 -24.95 15.84
CA GLY A 21 -5.50 -24.08 16.99
C GLY A 21 -4.82 -22.71 16.80
N ALA A 22 -3.57 -22.71 16.32
CA ALA A 22 -2.83 -21.49 16.03
C ALA A 22 -3.50 -20.64 14.93
N HIS A 23 -4.03 -21.27 13.88
CA HIS A 23 -4.77 -20.57 12.83
C HIS A 23 -6.10 -20.00 13.33
N VAL A 24 -6.83 -20.75 14.14
CA VAL A 24 -8.07 -20.25 14.78
C VAL A 24 -7.75 -19.04 15.67
N LEU A 25 -6.74 -19.17 16.54
CA LEU A 25 -6.33 -18.09 17.43
C LEU A 25 -5.90 -16.84 16.66
N LYS A 26 -5.09 -17.01 15.61
CA LYS A 26 -4.69 -15.93 14.68
C LYS A 26 -5.92 -15.22 14.11
N ASN A 27 -6.92 -15.95 13.63
CA ASN A 27 -8.11 -15.36 13.02
C ASN A 27 -9.01 -14.68 14.05
N VAL A 28 -9.11 -15.21 15.27
CA VAL A 28 -9.82 -14.56 16.38
C VAL A 28 -9.18 -13.22 16.71
N PHE A 29 -7.85 -13.18 16.88
CA PHE A 29 -7.13 -11.92 17.13
C PHE A 29 -7.24 -10.95 15.94
N ALA A 30 -7.20 -11.43 14.71
CA ALA A 30 -7.40 -10.60 13.52
C ALA A 30 -8.80 -9.98 13.51
N SER A 31 -9.84 -10.76 13.81
CA SER A 31 -11.22 -10.25 13.89
C SER A 31 -11.39 -9.22 15.02
N LEU A 32 -10.78 -9.48 16.19
CA LEU A 32 -10.81 -8.54 17.31
C LEU A 32 -10.10 -7.22 16.94
N ARG A 33 -8.93 -7.32 16.33
CA ARG A 33 -8.17 -6.17 15.83
C ARG A 33 -8.99 -5.33 14.87
N ILE A 34 -9.60 -5.95 13.82
CA ILE A 34 -10.43 -5.25 12.85
C ILE A 34 -11.61 -4.56 13.55
N ARG A 35 -12.26 -5.24 14.49
CA ARG A 35 -13.38 -4.66 15.23
C ARG A 35 -12.98 -3.44 16.05
N LEU A 36 -11.86 -3.52 16.77
CA LEU A 36 -11.33 -2.41 17.57
C LEU A 36 -10.90 -1.24 16.70
N ASN A 37 -10.25 -1.54 15.56
CA ASN A 37 -9.83 -0.52 14.59
C ASN A 37 -11.04 0.23 14.03
N ASN A 38 -12.06 -0.49 13.56
CA ASN A 38 -13.30 0.12 13.05
C ASN A 38 -14.03 0.96 14.11
N GLN A 39 -14.02 0.54 15.38
CA GLN A 39 -14.60 1.34 16.47
C GLN A 39 -13.81 2.63 16.72
N LEU A 40 -12.47 2.54 16.72
CA LEU A 40 -11.60 3.69 16.86
C LEU A 40 -11.80 4.68 15.72
N GLU A 41 -11.81 4.18 14.47
CA GLU A 41 -12.06 4.93 13.25
C GLU A 41 -13.35 5.75 13.35
N GLN A 42 -14.47 5.09 13.61
CA GLN A 42 -15.77 5.76 13.72
C GLN A 42 -15.82 6.77 14.85
N THR A 43 -15.16 6.49 15.97
CA THR A 43 -15.09 7.43 17.10
C THR A 43 -14.28 8.68 16.74
N VAL A 44 -13.14 8.51 16.11
CA VAL A 44 -12.28 9.63 15.67
C VAL A 44 -12.99 10.49 14.64
N VAL A 45 -13.61 9.89 13.61
CA VAL A 45 -14.38 10.62 12.60
C VAL A 45 -15.53 11.41 13.24
N HIS A 46 -16.28 10.78 14.14
CA HIS A 46 -17.36 11.46 14.85
C HIS A 46 -16.87 12.66 15.65
N ASP A 47 -15.80 12.48 16.41
CA ASP A 47 -15.23 13.55 17.25
C ASP A 47 -14.65 14.68 16.39
N LEU A 48 -13.95 14.36 15.30
CA LEU A 48 -13.45 15.37 14.36
C LEU A 48 -14.59 16.18 13.75
N ARG A 49 -15.64 15.51 13.23
CA ARG A 49 -16.82 16.17 12.66
C ARG A 49 -17.51 17.07 13.69
N ARG A 50 -17.63 16.60 14.92
CA ARG A 50 -18.21 17.39 16.02
C ARG A 50 -17.39 18.63 16.34
N HIS A 51 -16.06 18.51 16.42
CA HIS A 51 -15.18 19.64 16.67
C HIS A 51 -15.20 20.65 15.52
N ILE A 52 -15.14 20.19 14.27
CA ILE A 52 -15.21 21.07 13.09
C ILE A 52 -16.55 21.80 13.06
N PHE A 53 -17.67 21.10 13.26
CA PHE A 53 -19.00 21.71 13.28
C PHE A 53 -19.14 22.75 14.40
N SER A 54 -18.65 22.45 15.60
CA SER A 54 -18.62 23.41 16.72
C SER A 54 -17.75 24.62 16.41
N ALA A 55 -16.62 24.43 15.72
CA ALA A 55 -15.76 25.54 15.28
C ALA A 55 -16.44 26.41 14.21
N LEU A 56 -17.10 25.78 13.22
CA LEU A 56 -17.87 26.49 12.18
C LEU A 56 -18.94 27.40 12.80
N GLN A 57 -19.68 26.92 13.81
CA GLN A 57 -20.71 27.73 14.47
C GLN A 57 -20.19 28.99 15.19
N ARG A 58 -18.87 29.07 15.42
CA ARG A 58 -18.20 30.25 16.07
C ARG A 58 -17.57 31.20 15.06
N LEU A 59 -17.58 30.85 13.76
CA LEU A 59 -17.00 31.72 12.74
C LEU A 59 -17.95 32.88 12.40
N SER A 60 -17.35 33.98 11.91
CA SER A 60 -18.09 35.14 11.47
C SER A 60 -18.90 34.90 10.20
N ILE A 61 -19.97 35.65 10.00
CA ILE A 61 -20.81 35.58 8.79
C ILE A 61 -19.96 35.80 7.53
N THR A 62 -18.99 36.70 7.58
CA THR A 62 -18.07 37.03 6.49
C THR A 62 -17.30 35.81 5.99
N TYR A 63 -17.02 34.83 6.85
CA TYR A 63 -16.41 33.56 6.43
C TYR A 63 -17.33 32.77 5.46
N PHE A 64 -18.63 32.76 5.75
CA PHE A 64 -19.61 32.01 4.96
C PHE A 64 -19.99 32.74 3.66
N GLU A 65 -19.93 34.08 3.65
CA GLU A 65 -20.19 34.89 2.46
C GLU A 65 -19.10 34.70 1.38
N ASN A 66 -17.86 34.43 1.78
CA ASN A 66 -16.71 34.27 0.88
C ASN A 66 -16.43 32.82 0.46
N ARG A 67 -17.24 31.85 0.90
CA ARG A 67 -17.03 30.41 0.59
C ARG A 67 -18.32 29.73 0.24
N SER A 68 -18.26 28.82 -0.73
CA SER A 68 -19.43 28.02 -1.10
C SER A 68 -19.75 27.01 0.01
N THR A 69 -21.03 26.76 0.24
CA THR A 69 -21.50 25.73 1.16
C THR A 69 -20.94 24.34 0.78
N GLY A 70 -20.78 24.08 -0.52
CA GLY A 70 -20.19 22.82 -1.02
C GLY A 70 -18.71 22.64 -0.61
N GLU A 71 -17.91 23.73 -0.60
CA GLU A 71 -16.53 23.67 -0.12
C GLU A 71 -16.47 23.34 1.37
N ILE A 72 -17.31 23.99 2.17
CA ILE A 72 -17.38 23.73 3.62
C ILE A 72 -17.84 22.28 3.88
N MET A 73 -18.86 21.82 3.18
CA MET A 73 -19.33 20.43 3.29
C MET A 73 -18.25 19.43 2.91
N SER A 74 -17.50 19.68 1.82
CA SER A 74 -16.36 18.83 1.42
C SER A 74 -15.32 18.71 2.52
N ARG A 75 -14.96 19.82 3.16
CA ARG A 75 -14.01 19.82 4.27
C ARG A 75 -14.51 19.02 5.49
N VAL A 76 -15.78 19.17 5.83
CA VAL A 76 -16.37 18.43 6.97
C VAL A 76 -16.50 16.95 6.70
N THR A 77 -16.73 16.55 5.44
CA THR A 77 -16.99 15.16 5.09
C THR A 77 -15.74 14.46 4.57
N ASN A 78 -15.17 14.99 3.48
CA ASN A 78 -14.10 14.31 2.77
C ASN A 78 -12.73 14.47 3.47
N ASP A 79 -12.40 15.70 3.94
CA ASP A 79 -11.09 15.92 4.57
C ASP A 79 -10.98 15.19 5.90
N THR A 80 -12.09 15.06 6.66
CA THR A 80 -12.11 14.26 7.90
C THR A 80 -11.87 12.77 7.64
N GLU A 81 -12.42 12.21 6.56
CA GLU A 81 -12.17 10.82 6.16
C GLU A 81 -10.73 10.62 5.66
N HIS A 82 -10.16 11.61 4.98
CA HIS A 82 -8.75 11.56 4.59
C HIS A 82 -7.80 11.59 5.78
N VAL A 83 -8.06 12.48 6.75
CA VAL A 83 -7.25 12.58 7.98
C VAL A 83 -7.32 11.28 8.78
N GLU A 84 -8.52 10.74 8.97
CA GLU A 84 -8.75 9.48 9.69
C GLU A 84 -7.98 8.33 9.05
N ARG A 85 -8.14 8.12 7.74
CA ARG A 85 -7.48 7.05 6.98
C ARG A 85 -5.96 7.08 7.13
N ILE A 86 -5.36 8.27 7.17
CA ILE A 86 -3.92 8.42 7.33
C ILE A 86 -3.48 8.07 8.75
N PHE A 87 -4.19 8.58 9.75
CA PHE A 87 -3.80 8.38 11.14
C PHE A 87 -4.07 6.94 11.61
N ILE A 88 -5.17 6.35 11.18
CA ILE A 88 -5.56 5.01 11.66
C ILE A 88 -4.93 3.94 10.78
N ASP A 89 -5.23 3.89 9.48
CA ASP A 89 -4.69 2.87 8.57
C ASP A 89 -3.18 3.02 8.37
N GLY A 90 -2.70 4.27 8.25
CA GLY A 90 -1.28 4.56 8.07
C GLY A 90 -0.45 4.17 9.29
N LEU A 91 -0.88 4.56 10.50
CA LEU A 91 -0.17 4.24 11.73
C LEU A 91 -0.24 2.75 12.07
N GLU A 92 -1.42 2.13 11.93
CA GLU A 92 -1.60 0.69 12.10
C GLU A 92 -0.72 -0.10 11.13
N GLY A 93 -0.73 0.27 9.84
CA GLY A 93 0.09 -0.36 8.81
C GLY A 93 1.58 -0.26 9.12
N MET A 94 2.07 0.91 9.53
CA MET A 94 3.47 1.11 9.91
C MET A 94 3.86 0.30 11.14
N LEU A 95 3.05 0.32 12.19
CA LEU A 95 3.31 -0.44 13.42
C LEU A 95 3.34 -1.94 13.14
N THR A 96 2.34 -2.44 12.41
CA THR A 96 2.24 -3.86 12.08
C THR A 96 3.40 -4.30 11.19
N ALA A 97 3.74 -3.53 10.16
CA ALA A 97 4.86 -3.82 9.28
C ALA A 97 6.19 -3.80 10.05
N SER A 98 6.43 -2.79 10.90
CA SER A 98 7.64 -2.68 11.70
C SER A 98 7.80 -3.82 12.70
N LEU A 99 6.74 -4.15 13.45
CA LEU A 99 6.76 -5.28 14.39
C LEU A 99 6.98 -6.61 13.68
N THR A 100 6.36 -6.81 12.52
CA THR A 100 6.54 -8.00 11.70
C THR A 100 7.97 -8.13 11.20
N LEU A 101 8.55 -7.04 10.67
CA LEU A 101 9.95 -7.02 10.22
C LEU A 101 10.93 -7.31 11.37
N ILE A 102 10.75 -6.65 12.52
CA ILE A 102 11.60 -6.87 13.69
C ILE A 102 11.47 -8.31 14.18
N GLY A 103 10.24 -8.82 14.30
CA GLY A 103 9.97 -10.19 14.75
C GLY A 103 10.56 -11.24 13.81
N ILE A 104 10.32 -11.12 12.51
CA ILE A 104 10.87 -12.07 11.53
C ILE A 104 12.39 -11.98 11.48
N THR A 105 12.95 -10.76 11.45
CA THR A 105 14.41 -10.58 11.48
C THR A 105 15.04 -11.24 12.71
N GLY A 106 14.48 -10.99 13.90
CA GLY A 106 14.95 -11.61 15.14
C GLY A 106 14.91 -13.14 15.07
N LEU A 107 13.82 -13.72 14.59
CA LEU A 107 13.69 -15.18 14.41
C LEU A 107 14.72 -15.73 13.41
N LEU A 108 14.90 -15.08 12.27
CA LEU A 108 15.88 -15.50 11.26
C LEU A 108 17.31 -15.49 11.82
N PHE A 109 17.69 -14.45 12.58
CA PHE A 109 19.02 -14.38 13.22
C PHE A 109 19.21 -15.44 14.31
N MET A 110 18.15 -15.78 15.04
CA MET A 110 18.20 -16.85 16.04
C MET A 110 18.36 -18.24 15.41
N LEU A 111 17.77 -18.46 14.23
CA LEU A 111 17.87 -19.72 13.51
C LEU A 111 19.25 -19.92 12.87
N ASN A 112 19.67 -18.97 12.05
CA ASN A 112 20.98 -19.00 11.40
C ASN A 112 21.39 -17.58 10.99
N TRP A 113 22.37 -17.01 11.69
CA TRP A 113 22.80 -15.63 11.46
C TRP A 113 23.40 -15.41 10.06
N LYS A 114 24.04 -16.44 9.46
CA LYS A 114 24.64 -16.33 8.12
C LYS A 114 23.57 -16.25 7.03
N LEU A 115 22.57 -17.14 7.11
CA LEU A 115 21.43 -17.12 6.21
C LEU A 115 20.60 -15.83 6.42
N ALA A 116 20.43 -15.38 7.66
CA ALA A 116 19.76 -14.11 7.96
C ALA A 116 20.50 -12.91 7.33
N ALA A 117 21.82 -12.82 7.48
CA ALA A 117 22.60 -11.77 6.84
C ALA A 117 22.50 -11.81 5.31
N LEU A 118 22.49 -13.02 4.72
CA LEU A 118 22.30 -13.19 3.27
C LEU A 118 20.91 -12.76 2.81
N SER A 119 19.86 -12.99 3.63
CA SER A 119 18.49 -12.56 3.34
C SER A 119 18.30 -11.04 3.33
N LEU A 120 19.14 -10.32 4.07
CA LEU A 120 19.11 -8.86 4.12
C LEU A 120 19.83 -8.21 2.93
N LEU A 121 20.68 -8.95 2.20
CA LEU A 121 21.48 -8.43 1.09
C LEU A 121 20.64 -7.78 -0.04
N PRO A 122 19.48 -8.28 -0.43
CA PRO A 122 18.64 -7.62 -1.43
C PRO A 122 17.98 -6.32 -0.96
N ILE A 123 17.84 -6.08 0.36
CA ILE A 123 17.09 -4.94 0.90
C ILE A 123 17.65 -3.58 0.47
N PRO A 124 18.97 -3.31 0.57
CA PRO A 124 19.53 -2.05 0.09
C PRO A 124 19.21 -1.80 -1.39
N LEU A 125 19.26 -2.86 -2.22
CA LEU A 125 18.94 -2.76 -3.65
C LEU A 125 17.46 -2.46 -3.85
N LEU A 126 16.56 -3.09 -3.08
CA LEU A 126 15.14 -2.80 -3.08
C LEU A 126 14.87 -1.35 -2.66
N ALA A 127 15.50 -0.86 -1.59
CA ALA A 127 15.34 0.51 -1.11
C ALA A 127 15.84 1.55 -2.12
N LEU A 128 17.00 1.31 -2.76
CA LEU A 128 17.54 2.17 -3.80
C LEU A 128 16.64 2.20 -5.04
N SER A 129 16.17 1.04 -5.50
CA SER A 129 15.25 0.94 -6.64
C SER A 129 13.93 1.63 -6.35
N ALA A 130 13.40 1.54 -5.13
CA ALA A 130 12.20 2.20 -4.69
C ALA A 130 12.35 3.73 -4.68
N SER A 131 13.44 4.25 -4.14
CA SER A 131 13.70 5.70 -4.12
C SER A 131 13.90 6.26 -5.53
N TRP A 132 14.62 5.55 -6.39
CA TRP A 132 14.77 5.91 -7.81
C TRP A 132 13.42 5.94 -8.53
N PHE A 133 12.61 4.89 -8.35
CA PHE A 133 11.28 4.79 -8.96
C PHE A 133 10.39 5.95 -8.49
N THR A 134 10.30 6.18 -7.17
CA THR A 134 9.49 7.26 -6.60
C THR A 134 9.88 8.62 -7.19
N SER A 135 11.17 8.92 -7.29
CA SER A 135 11.67 10.16 -7.87
C SER A 135 11.25 10.33 -9.35
N LYS A 136 11.29 9.25 -10.13
CA LYS A 136 10.90 9.28 -11.55
C LYS A 136 9.39 9.36 -11.75
N VAL A 137 8.61 8.56 -11.04
CA VAL A 137 7.16 8.47 -11.23
C VAL A 137 6.43 9.75 -10.82
N HIS A 138 6.95 10.50 -9.84
CA HIS A 138 6.37 11.78 -9.45
C HIS A 138 6.26 12.79 -10.59
N GLY A 139 7.26 12.85 -11.47
CA GLY A 139 7.22 13.71 -12.66
C GLY A 139 6.06 13.34 -13.59
N TYR A 140 5.93 12.05 -13.90
CA TYR A 140 4.86 11.55 -14.79
C TYR A 140 3.47 11.73 -14.16
N TYR A 141 3.30 11.49 -12.86
CA TYR A 141 2.03 11.72 -12.18
C TYR A 141 1.62 13.19 -12.15
N ARG A 142 2.58 14.11 -11.99
CA ARG A 142 2.28 15.55 -12.07
C ARG A 142 1.76 15.93 -13.46
N GLU A 143 2.42 15.46 -14.52
CA GLU A 143 1.97 15.71 -15.90
C GLU A 143 0.59 15.09 -16.17
N THR A 144 0.35 13.88 -15.69
CA THR A 144 -0.94 13.19 -15.81
C THR A 144 -2.05 13.96 -15.08
N ARG A 145 -1.81 14.44 -13.86
CA ARG A 145 -2.78 15.24 -13.09
C ARG A 145 -3.12 16.55 -13.79
N GLN A 146 -2.11 17.23 -14.36
CA GLN A 146 -2.34 18.46 -15.11
C GLN A 146 -3.22 18.20 -16.34
N SER A 147 -2.94 17.14 -17.09
CA SER A 147 -3.74 16.76 -18.26
C SER A 147 -5.15 16.32 -17.89
N ALA A 148 -5.32 15.65 -16.74
CA ALA A 148 -6.63 15.31 -16.19
C ALA A 148 -7.43 16.57 -15.81
N ALA A 149 -6.78 17.55 -15.20
CA ALA A 149 -7.41 18.82 -14.85
C ALA A 149 -7.87 19.60 -16.10
N GLU A 150 -7.04 19.63 -17.15
CA GLU A 150 -7.39 20.25 -18.45
C GLU A 150 -8.61 19.56 -19.09
N LEU A 151 -8.62 18.21 -19.09
CA LEU A 151 -9.74 17.42 -19.61
C LEU A 151 -11.03 17.64 -18.80
N ASN A 152 -10.92 17.61 -17.47
CA ASN A 152 -12.09 17.83 -16.59
C ASN A 152 -12.64 19.25 -16.69
N GLY A 153 -11.76 20.26 -16.76
CA GLY A 153 -12.17 21.65 -17.01
C GLY A 153 -12.92 21.80 -18.33
N TYR A 154 -12.38 21.22 -19.40
CA TYR A 154 -13.06 21.21 -20.69
C TYR A 154 -14.41 20.49 -20.63
N LEU A 155 -14.52 19.32 -19.97
CA LEU A 155 -15.79 18.61 -19.81
C LEU A 155 -16.82 19.45 -19.07
N GLN A 156 -16.42 20.14 -18.01
CA GLN A 156 -17.29 21.05 -17.27
C GLN A 156 -17.82 22.18 -18.16
N ASP A 157 -16.96 22.81 -18.94
CA ASP A 157 -17.34 23.88 -19.86
C ASP A 157 -18.27 23.37 -20.97
N ALA A 158 -17.93 22.23 -21.59
CA ALA A 158 -18.71 21.63 -22.67
C ALA A 158 -20.11 21.18 -22.21
N LEU A 159 -20.22 20.62 -20.99
CA LEU A 159 -21.52 20.23 -20.42
C LEU A 159 -22.34 21.43 -19.99
N SER A 160 -21.71 22.47 -19.46
CA SER A 160 -22.41 23.72 -19.10
C SER A 160 -22.95 24.44 -20.35
N GLY A 161 -22.18 24.43 -21.45
CA GLY A 161 -22.54 25.03 -22.75
C GLY A 161 -23.21 24.05 -23.73
N ILE A 162 -23.76 22.93 -23.26
CA ILE A 162 -24.31 21.89 -24.18
C ILE A 162 -25.44 22.38 -25.06
N ARG A 163 -26.28 23.32 -24.57
CA ARG A 163 -27.38 23.90 -25.33
C ARG A 163 -26.87 24.73 -26.51
N GLU A 164 -25.83 25.49 -26.30
CA GLU A 164 -25.18 26.31 -27.33
C GLU A 164 -24.53 25.41 -28.38
N THR A 165 -23.81 24.38 -27.94
CA THR A 165 -23.18 23.39 -28.83
C THR A 165 -24.24 22.71 -29.73
N MET A 166 -25.38 22.32 -29.16
CA MET A 166 -26.48 21.72 -29.91
C MET A 166 -27.19 22.75 -30.81
N GLY A 167 -27.42 23.97 -30.32
CA GLY A 167 -28.09 25.04 -31.07
C GLY A 167 -27.31 25.48 -32.31
N PHE A 168 -25.98 25.47 -32.24
CA PHE A 168 -25.14 25.86 -33.37
C PHE A 168 -24.62 24.66 -34.19
N GLY A 169 -25.02 23.43 -33.89
CA GLY A 169 -24.61 22.22 -34.61
C GLY A 169 -23.10 21.92 -34.53
N ARG A 170 -22.41 22.32 -33.44
CA ARG A 170 -20.96 22.21 -33.28
C ARG A 170 -20.49 20.95 -32.56
N GLN A 171 -21.32 19.93 -32.44
CA GLN A 171 -21.00 18.67 -31.74
C GLN A 171 -19.73 18.01 -32.28
N GLY A 172 -19.51 18.00 -33.61
CA GLY A 172 -18.31 17.43 -34.22
C GLY A 172 -17.02 18.17 -33.83
N HIS A 173 -17.08 19.50 -33.66
CA HIS A 173 -15.94 20.30 -33.20
C HIS A 173 -15.59 20.01 -31.74
N GLU A 174 -16.60 19.97 -30.88
CA GLU A 174 -16.42 19.65 -29.46
C GLU A 174 -15.90 18.21 -29.27
N GLN A 175 -16.43 17.25 -30.05
CA GLN A 175 -15.93 15.87 -30.04
C GLN A 175 -14.44 15.80 -30.42
N ALA A 176 -14.03 16.47 -31.49
CA ALA A 176 -12.63 16.49 -31.92
C ALA A 176 -11.68 17.15 -30.89
N ARG A 177 -12.20 18.13 -30.11
CA ARG A 177 -11.46 18.76 -29.04
C ARG A 177 -11.32 17.85 -27.83
N PHE A 178 -12.42 17.17 -27.45
CA PHE A 178 -12.43 16.15 -26.40
C PHE A 178 -11.44 15.02 -26.71
N ASP A 179 -11.47 14.49 -27.92
CA ASP A 179 -10.61 13.38 -28.35
C ASP A 179 -9.12 13.75 -28.21
N ARG A 180 -8.74 14.97 -28.60
CA ARG A 180 -7.35 15.46 -28.45
C ARG A 180 -6.92 15.54 -26.98
N LEU A 181 -7.75 16.07 -26.10
CA LEU A 181 -7.46 16.20 -24.67
C LEU A 181 -7.41 14.82 -24.00
N SER A 182 -8.36 13.95 -24.34
CA SER A 182 -8.42 12.57 -23.86
C SER A 182 -7.21 11.75 -24.30
N GLN A 183 -6.79 11.90 -25.55
CA GLN A 183 -5.58 11.26 -26.08
C GLN A 183 -4.32 11.77 -25.35
N ALA A 184 -4.18 13.07 -25.17
CA ALA A 184 -3.05 13.67 -24.44
C ALA A 184 -2.97 13.16 -22.99
N TYR A 185 -4.11 13.04 -22.30
CA TYR A 185 -4.19 12.43 -20.98
C TYR A 185 -3.76 10.95 -21.01
N SER A 186 -4.30 10.18 -21.97
CA SER A 186 -3.97 8.76 -22.13
C SER A 186 -2.47 8.52 -22.37
N GLU A 187 -1.84 9.31 -23.24
CA GLU A 187 -0.40 9.21 -23.54
C GLU A 187 0.46 9.48 -22.31
N LYS A 188 0.12 10.51 -21.51
CA LYS A 188 0.85 10.83 -20.28
C LYS A 188 0.64 9.76 -19.21
N ASN A 189 -0.57 9.27 -19.05
CA ASN A 189 -0.89 8.20 -18.12
C ASN A 189 -0.18 6.88 -18.49
N LEU A 190 -0.12 6.57 -19.78
CA LEU A 190 0.57 5.38 -20.29
C LEU A 190 2.07 5.40 -19.93
N LYS A 191 2.75 6.57 -19.97
CA LYS A 191 4.15 6.69 -19.56
C LYS A 191 4.35 6.28 -18.08
N ALA A 192 3.46 6.71 -17.19
CA ALA A 192 3.49 6.29 -15.79
C ALA A 192 3.25 4.78 -15.64
N MET A 193 2.26 4.23 -16.38
CA MET A 193 1.96 2.80 -16.37
C MET A 193 3.10 1.93 -16.91
N VAL A 194 3.78 2.37 -17.97
CA VAL A 194 4.96 1.67 -18.52
C VAL A 194 6.08 1.61 -17.49
N LEU A 195 6.33 2.70 -16.76
CA LEU A 195 7.33 2.70 -15.68
C LEU A 195 6.96 1.70 -14.57
N TRP A 196 5.67 1.64 -14.19
CA TRP A 196 5.16 0.66 -13.24
C TRP A 196 5.32 -0.78 -13.72
N SER A 197 5.04 -1.03 -15.00
CA SER A 197 5.15 -2.37 -15.59
C SER A 197 6.57 -2.92 -15.62
N MET A 198 7.57 -2.07 -15.57
CA MET A 198 8.99 -2.46 -15.45
C MET A 198 9.42 -2.60 -13.98
N TYR A 199 8.97 -1.67 -13.13
CA TYR A 199 9.36 -1.62 -11.74
C TYR A 199 8.84 -2.81 -10.92
N SER A 200 7.55 -3.14 -11.05
CA SER A 200 6.94 -4.21 -10.26
C SER A 200 7.57 -5.58 -10.50
N PRO A 201 7.76 -6.06 -11.73
CA PRO A 201 8.48 -7.32 -12.00
C PRO A 201 9.96 -7.24 -11.60
N GLY A 202 10.59 -6.07 -11.73
CA GLY A 202 11.96 -5.84 -11.28
C GLY A 202 12.14 -6.07 -9.78
N MET A 203 11.21 -5.57 -8.96
CA MET A 203 11.21 -5.81 -7.52
C MET A 203 11.03 -7.29 -7.17
N ILE A 204 10.13 -7.99 -7.88
CA ILE A 204 9.93 -9.44 -7.71
C ILE A 204 11.21 -10.21 -8.07
N LEU A 205 11.90 -9.81 -9.14
CA LEU A 205 13.16 -10.43 -9.55
C LEU A 205 14.24 -10.26 -8.47
N VAL A 206 14.39 -9.07 -7.88
CA VAL A 206 15.34 -8.82 -6.80
C VAL A 206 15.01 -9.68 -5.57
N ALA A 207 13.74 -9.81 -5.22
CA ALA A 207 13.30 -10.70 -4.13
C ALA A 207 13.59 -12.18 -4.46
N ALA A 208 13.37 -12.60 -5.72
CA ALA A 208 13.67 -13.96 -6.18
C ALA A 208 15.17 -14.26 -6.12
N ILE A 209 16.05 -13.30 -6.46
CA ILE A 209 17.52 -13.46 -6.30
C ILE A 209 17.85 -13.74 -4.84
N GLY A 210 17.25 -13.02 -3.89
CA GLY A 210 17.42 -13.29 -2.46
C GLY A 210 17.03 -14.72 -2.08
N THR A 211 15.90 -15.19 -2.59
CA THR A 211 15.42 -16.57 -2.36
C THR A 211 16.38 -17.62 -2.95
N VAL A 212 16.89 -17.38 -4.16
CA VAL A 212 17.86 -18.27 -4.83
C VAL A 212 19.18 -18.32 -4.07
N LEU A 213 19.69 -17.19 -3.59
CA LEU A 213 20.92 -17.13 -2.79
C LEU A 213 20.79 -17.94 -1.49
N ILE A 214 19.66 -17.80 -0.80
CA ILE A 214 19.39 -18.56 0.43
C ILE A 214 19.25 -20.05 0.13
N LEU A 215 18.56 -20.41 -0.95
CA LEU A 215 18.41 -21.81 -1.34
C LEU A 215 19.77 -22.42 -1.70
N TRP A 216 20.59 -21.71 -2.46
CA TRP A 216 21.91 -22.17 -2.86
C TRP A 216 22.85 -22.37 -1.66
N TYR A 217 22.97 -21.35 -0.80
CA TYR A 217 23.83 -21.44 0.38
C TYR A 217 23.26 -22.42 1.42
N GLY A 218 21.95 -22.35 1.69
CA GLY A 218 21.27 -23.23 2.65
C GLY A 218 21.27 -24.68 2.24
N ALA A 219 21.14 -25.01 0.95
CA ALA A 219 21.30 -26.37 0.46
C ALA A 219 22.72 -26.92 0.72
N GLY A 220 23.75 -26.07 0.53
CA GLY A 220 25.13 -26.44 0.90
C GLY A 220 25.25 -26.77 2.39
N GLU A 221 24.71 -25.95 3.28
CA GLU A 221 24.73 -26.18 4.74
C GLU A 221 23.95 -27.46 5.13
N VAL A 222 22.86 -27.77 4.41
CA VAL A 222 22.10 -29.03 4.62
C VAL A 222 22.94 -30.23 4.18
N MET A 223 23.60 -30.17 3.03
CA MET A 223 24.45 -31.26 2.52
C MET A 223 25.64 -31.54 3.42
N GLU A 224 26.17 -30.52 4.11
CA GLU A 224 27.25 -30.63 5.08
C GLU A 224 26.74 -30.98 6.50
N GLY A 225 25.46 -31.17 6.70
CA GLY A 225 24.86 -31.55 7.99
C GLY A 225 24.82 -30.44 9.04
N ARG A 226 25.07 -29.18 8.67
CA ARG A 226 25.03 -28.03 9.58
C ARG A 226 23.64 -27.40 9.70
N LEU A 227 22.74 -27.74 8.80
CA LEU A 227 21.34 -27.29 8.76
C LEU A 227 20.45 -28.48 8.45
N THR A 228 19.24 -28.51 9.01
CA THR A 228 18.24 -29.52 8.62
C THR A 228 17.41 -29.03 7.43
N LEU A 229 16.83 -29.94 6.68
CA LEU A 229 15.90 -29.61 5.60
C LEU A 229 14.70 -28.79 6.11
N GLY A 230 14.19 -29.15 7.30
CA GLY A 230 13.09 -28.44 7.94
C GLY A 230 13.42 -27.00 8.27
N GLU A 231 14.63 -26.74 8.78
CA GLU A 231 15.12 -25.37 9.05
C GLU A 231 15.24 -24.54 7.75
N LEU A 232 15.73 -25.15 6.66
CA LEU A 232 15.78 -24.46 5.37
C LEU A 232 14.40 -24.10 4.83
N VAL A 233 13.42 -25.00 4.90
CA VAL A 233 12.04 -24.75 4.49
C VAL A 233 11.39 -23.68 5.35
N LEU A 234 11.63 -23.73 6.66
CA LEU A 234 11.17 -22.71 7.60
C LEU A 234 11.76 -21.34 7.27
N PHE A 235 13.06 -21.30 6.98
CA PHE A 235 13.75 -20.07 6.60
C PHE A 235 13.16 -19.46 5.32
N LEU A 236 12.94 -20.26 4.28
CA LEU A 236 12.30 -19.81 3.04
C LEU A 236 10.87 -19.31 3.25
N SER A 237 10.12 -19.95 4.15
CA SER A 237 8.77 -19.52 4.51
C SER A 237 8.75 -18.15 5.20
N TYR A 238 9.67 -17.92 6.14
CA TYR A 238 9.81 -16.62 6.79
C TYR A 238 10.33 -15.54 5.83
N LEU A 239 11.21 -15.90 4.90
CA LEU A 239 11.69 -14.97 3.89
C LEU A 239 10.54 -14.48 2.99
N ALA A 240 9.64 -15.36 2.59
CA ALA A 240 8.46 -14.98 1.81
C ALA A 240 7.57 -13.98 2.59
N MET A 241 7.41 -14.19 3.90
CA MET A 241 6.68 -13.27 4.78
C MET A 241 7.42 -11.94 5.02
N PHE A 242 8.73 -11.93 4.90
CA PHE A 242 9.56 -10.76 5.16
C PHE A 242 9.40 -9.63 4.12
N TYR A 243 9.15 -9.98 2.85
CA TYR A 243 8.98 -8.98 1.78
C TYR A 243 7.62 -8.28 1.80
N VAL A 244 6.60 -8.86 2.43
CA VAL A 244 5.26 -8.27 2.50
C VAL A 244 5.24 -6.93 3.25
N PRO A 245 5.81 -6.81 4.46
CA PRO A 245 5.84 -5.55 5.20
C PRO A 245 6.62 -4.43 4.49
N ILE A 246 7.64 -4.77 3.70
CA ILE A 246 8.42 -3.77 2.94
C ILE A 246 7.50 -3.05 1.94
N ASN A 247 6.63 -3.79 1.25
CA ASN A 247 5.65 -3.20 0.34
C ASN A 247 4.59 -2.37 1.08
N GLN A 248 4.19 -2.77 2.30
CA GLN A 248 3.24 -2.02 3.13
C GLN A 248 3.80 -0.67 3.57
N ILE A 249 5.05 -0.61 4.03
CA ILE A 249 5.71 0.65 4.39
C ILE A 249 5.75 1.61 3.19
N HIS A 250 5.95 1.08 1.98
CA HIS A 250 5.95 1.88 0.76
C HIS A 250 4.57 2.49 0.46
N SER A 251 3.49 1.74 0.65
CA SER A 251 2.12 2.22 0.43
C SER A 251 1.72 3.30 1.44
N VAL A 252 2.14 3.17 2.70
CA VAL A 252 1.88 4.18 3.73
C VAL A 252 2.61 5.48 3.45
N ASN A 253 3.88 5.42 3.01
CA ASN A 253 4.61 6.62 2.62
C ASN A 253 3.92 7.38 1.45
N HIS A 254 3.38 6.65 0.49
CA HIS A 254 2.59 7.22 -0.61
C HIS A 254 1.31 7.89 -0.09
N MET A 255 0.61 7.26 0.86
CA MET A 255 -0.59 7.81 1.50
C MET A 255 -0.29 9.11 2.26
N LEU A 256 0.79 9.14 3.05
CA LEU A 256 1.24 10.34 3.79
C LEU A 256 1.56 11.51 2.85
N GLN A 257 2.22 11.25 1.71
CA GLN A 257 2.55 12.30 0.74
C GLN A 257 1.29 12.90 0.09
N HIS A 258 0.26 12.11 -0.15
CA HIS A 258 -1.03 12.60 -0.65
C HIS A 258 -1.74 13.47 0.38
N ALA A 259 -1.65 13.12 1.65
CA ALA A 259 -2.29 13.87 2.72
C ALA A 259 -1.62 15.20 3.04
N LEU A 260 -0.30 15.26 2.97
CA LEU A 260 0.44 16.51 3.18
C LEU A 260 0.25 17.50 2.02
N ALA A 261 -0.29 17.05 0.90
CA ALA A 261 -0.55 17.85 -0.28
C ALA A 261 -2.02 18.34 -0.38
N ALA A 262 -2.91 17.82 0.44
CA ALA A 262 -4.32 18.25 0.58
C ALA A 262 -4.48 19.28 1.69
#